data_09d19ac460682f22922ed135b3299515
#
_entry.id   09d19ac460682f22922ed135b3299515
#
_cell.length_a   1.000
_cell.length_b   1.000
_cell.length_c   1.000
_cell.angle_alpha   90.00
_cell.angle_beta   90.00
_cell.angle_gamma   90.00
#
_symmetry.space_group_name_H-M   'P 1'
#
loop_
_entity.id
_entity.type
_entity.pdbx_description
1 polymer ?
#
loop_
_entity_poly.entity_id
_entity_poly.type
_entity_poly.pdbx_seq_one_letter_code
_entity_poly.pdbx_strand_id
1 'polypeptide(L)'
;MIRLFIMLLTISYAHADILEREDVQNFIKLAVNSSELTKEEIENYLIRAVPSEKAQTARQNQPEVKATWSRYRNRYVTSSRINNGVKFVKENYEILESVEKDFGVSKFYVASIIGCETNYGSFLGTYNPLDTIFTRAFEPKNNFWQKELIQLFILSKKYNLDPKSIKSSWSGALGLGQFIPSSYNYYGVDYDRDGMVDMYKSR
;
A
#
# COMPACT_ATOMS: atom_id res chain seq x y z
N MET A 1 -4.79 26.31 -29.30
CA MET A 1 -5.27 26.75 -27.96
C MET A 1 -6.64 26.16 -27.59
N ILE A 2 -7.60 26.00 -28.47
CA ILE A 2 -8.96 25.49 -28.16
C ILE A 2 -8.96 23.99 -27.67
N ARG A 3 -8.09 23.12 -28.21
CA ARG A 3 -8.01 21.69 -27.79
C ARG A 3 -7.52 21.45 -26.37
N LEU A 4 -6.66 22.32 -25.84
CA LEU A 4 -6.13 22.18 -24.46
C LEU A 4 -7.18 22.57 -23.41
N PHE A 5 -8.05 23.52 -23.73
CA PHE A 5 -9.13 23.98 -22.83
C PHE A 5 -10.27 22.95 -22.71
N ILE A 6 -10.59 22.26 -23.81
CA ILE A 6 -11.60 21.19 -23.82
C ILE A 6 -11.15 19.96 -23.02
N MET A 7 -9.85 19.63 -23.07
CA MET A 7 -9.30 18.49 -22.31
C MET A 7 -9.27 18.74 -20.79
N LEU A 8 -9.00 19.97 -20.35
CA LEU A 8 -9.07 20.36 -18.93
C LEU A 8 -10.53 20.36 -18.41
N LEU A 9 -11.50 20.79 -19.21
CA LEU A 9 -12.92 20.77 -18.85
C LEU A 9 -13.48 19.34 -18.76
N THR A 10 -13.10 18.44 -19.64
CA THR A 10 -13.57 17.04 -19.61
C THR A 10 -13.01 16.26 -18.41
N ILE A 11 -11.78 16.53 -18.01
CA ILE A 11 -11.18 15.92 -16.80
C ILE A 11 -11.92 16.43 -15.55
N SER A 12 -12.25 17.72 -15.47
CA SER A 12 -12.97 18.30 -14.33
C SER A 12 -14.39 17.72 -14.19
N TYR A 13 -15.11 17.47 -15.28
CA TYR A 13 -16.44 16.87 -15.25
C TYR A 13 -16.42 15.40 -14.80
N ALA A 14 -15.46 14.60 -15.27
CA ALA A 14 -15.36 13.19 -14.88
C ALA A 14 -15.02 13.00 -13.39
N HIS A 15 -14.34 13.96 -12.77
CA HIS A 15 -14.00 13.90 -11.34
C HIS A 15 -15.14 14.39 -10.43
N ALA A 16 -15.95 15.35 -10.89
CA ALA A 16 -17.14 15.79 -10.15
C ALA A 16 -18.22 14.68 -10.07
N ASP A 17 -18.35 13.87 -11.12
CA ASP A 17 -19.29 12.77 -11.22
C ASP A 17 -19.05 11.65 -10.16
N ILE A 18 -17.80 11.45 -9.72
CA ILE A 18 -17.48 10.40 -8.74
C ILE A 18 -18.11 10.67 -7.38
N LEU A 19 -18.18 11.92 -6.95
CA LEU A 19 -18.76 12.30 -5.65
C LEU A 19 -20.31 12.25 -5.68
N GLU A 20 -20.95 12.25 -6.85
CA GLU A 20 -22.41 12.14 -6.98
C GLU A 20 -22.90 10.70 -6.85
N ARG A 21 -22.02 9.72 -6.94
CA ARG A 21 -22.38 8.31 -6.83
C ARG A 21 -22.90 7.99 -5.42
N GLU A 22 -24.02 7.30 -5.33
CA GLU A 22 -24.67 6.94 -4.06
C GLU A 22 -23.75 6.09 -3.16
N ASP A 23 -23.03 5.11 -3.72
CA ASP A 23 -22.09 4.27 -2.98
C ASP A 23 -20.91 5.06 -2.43
N VAL A 24 -20.45 6.09 -3.16
CA VAL A 24 -19.39 7.01 -2.71
C VAL A 24 -19.90 7.92 -1.60
N GLN A 25 -21.11 8.45 -1.70
CA GLN A 25 -21.73 9.25 -0.63
C GLN A 25 -21.93 8.43 0.66
N ASN A 26 -22.33 7.18 0.53
CA ASN A 26 -22.44 6.28 1.68
C ASN A 26 -21.09 5.96 2.31
N PHE A 27 -20.05 5.79 1.49
CA PHE A 27 -18.67 5.65 1.96
C PHE A 27 -18.17 6.89 2.69
N ILE A 28 -18.44 8.11 2.18
CA ILE A 28 -18.05 9.37 2.82
C ILE A 28 -18.69 9.46 4.22
N LYS A 29 -19.99 9.15 4.35
CA LYS A 29 -20.67 9.11 5.66
C LYS A 29 -20.02 8.10 6.60
N LEU A 30 -19.70 6.90 6.10
CA LEU A 30 -18.99 5.87 6.88
C LEU A 30 -17.63 6.38 7.36
N ALA A 31 -16.84 6.98 6.48
CA ALA A 31 -15.50 7.47 6.78
C ALA A 31 -15.52 8.61 7.82
N VAL A 32 -16.40 9.59 7.66
CA VAL A 32 -16.60 10.67 8.66
C VAL A 32 -16.98 10.13 10.02
N ASN A 33 -17.89 9.15 10.08
CA ASN A 33 -18.37 8.58 11.35
C ASN A 33 -17.36 7.64 12.04
N SER A 34 -16.38 7.11 11.32
CA SER A 34 -15.43 6.11 11.82
C SER A 34 -13.98 6.60 11.90
N SER A 35 -13.73 7.87 11.65
CA SER A 35 -12.38 8.46 11.70
C SER A 35 -12.45 9.95 12.08
N GLU A 36 -11.27 10.55 12.30
CA GLU A 36 -11.10 12.00 12.52
C GLU A 36 -10.93 12.80 11.22
N LEU A 37 -11.23 12.18 10.07
CA LEU A 37 -11.15 12.84 8.78
C LEU A 37 -12.40 13.71 8.55
N THR A 38 -12.18 14.91 8.04
CA THR A 38 -13.29 15.75 7.60
C THR A 38 -13.85 15.26 6.26
N LYS A 39 -15.10 15.64 5.97
CA LYS A 39 -15.72 15.36 4.68
C LYS A 39 -14.85 15.88 3.53
N GLU A 40 -14.36 17.12 3.66
CA GLU A 40 -13.51 17.76 2.64
C GLU A 40 -12.20 17.00 2.38
N GLU A 41 -11.54 16.53 3.44
CA GLU A 41 -10.32 15.71 3.31
C GLU A 41 -10.59 14.41 2.55
N ILE A 42 -11.69 13.74 2.86
CA ILE A 42 -12.09 12.50 2.19
C ILE A 42 -12.41 12.76 0.71
N GLU A 43 -13.20 13.79 0.42
CA GLU A 43 -13.53 14.18 -0.95
C GLU A 43 -12.28 14.55 -1.77
N ASN A 44 -11.31 15.25 -1.16
CA ASN A 44 -10.04 15.60 -1.79
C ASN A 44 -9.19 14.37 -2.18
N TYR A 45 -9.26 13.27 -1.42
CA TYR A 45 -8.65 12.01 -1.82
C TYR A 45 -9.46 11.33 -2.94
N LEU A 46 -10.77 11.27 -2.81
CA LEU A 46 -11.65 10.54 -3.74
C LEU A 46 -11.65 11.11 -5.14
N ILE A 47 -11.67 12.44 -5.30
CA ILE A 47 -11.62 13.08 -6.62
C ILE A 47 -10.33 12.79 -7.39
N ARG A 48 -9.28 12.38 -6.70
CA ARG A 48 -7.98 12.01 -7.29
C ARG A 48 -7.88 10.51 -7.61
N ALA A 49 -8.79 9.70 -7.10
CA ALA A 49 -8.79 8.27 -7.32
C ALA A 49 -9.25 7.92 -8.74
N VAL A 50 -8.58 6.97 -9.37
CA VAL A 50 -8.92 6.44 -10.69
C VAL A 50 -9.00 4.92 -10.62
N PRO A 51 -10.10 4.29 -11.06
CA PRO A 51 -10.18 2.84 -11.11
C PRO A 51 -9.03 2.22 -11.90
N SER A 52 -8.40 1.19 -11.32
CA SER A 52 -7.22 0.54 -11.89
C SER A 52 -7.56 -0.82 -12.49
N GLU A 53 -7.87 -0.86 -13.79
CA GLU A 53 -8.06 -2.12 -14.54
C GLU A 53 -6.81 -3.01 -14.48
N LYS A 54 -5.62 -2.40 -14.46
CA LYS A 54 -4.34 -3.12 -14.33
C LYS A 54 -4.26 -3.88 -13.01
N ALA A 55 -4.72 -3.30 -11.90
CA ALA A 55 -4.75 -3.97 -10.60
C ALA A 55 -5.77 -5.12 -10.56
N GLN A 56 -6.95 -4.93 -11.18
CA GLN A 56 -7.96 -5.99 -11.32
C GLN A 56 -7.42 -7.19 -12.13
N THR A 57 -6.78 -6.93 -13.26
CA THR A 57 -6.16 -7.96 -14.10
C THR A 57 -5.05 -8.71 -13.36
N ALA A 58 -4.20 -8.01 -12.60
CA ALA A 58 -3.15 -8.62 -11.80
C ALA A 58 -3.72 -9.58 -10.74
N ARG A 59 -4.84 -9.22 -10.11
CA ARG A 59 -5.56 -10.08 -9.15
C ARG A 59 -6.02 -11.40 -9.76
N GLN A 60 -6.56 -11.36 -10.98
CA GLN A 60 -7.05 -12.55 -11.67
C GLN A 60 -5.93 -13.52 -12.08
N ASN A 61 -4.73 -13.01 -12.24
CA ASN A 61 -3.56 -13.74 -12.75
C ASN A 61 -2.53 -14.09 -11.66
N GLN A 62 -2.96 -14.23 -10.40
CA GLN A 62 -2.04 -14.59 -9.31
C GLN A 62 -1.37 -15.94 -9.56
N PRO A 63 -0.04 -15.98 -9.67
CA PRO A 63 0.68 -17.24 -9.92
C PRO A 63 0.65 -18.19 -8.73
N GLU A 64 0.45 -17.68 -7.52
CA GLU A 64 0.44 -18.44 -6.27
C GLU A 64 -0.71 -19.46 -6.22
N VAL A 65 -1.84 -19.13 -6.81
CA VAL A 65 -3.03 -19.99 -6.82
C VAL A 65 -2.84 -21.26 -7.67
N LYS A 66 -1.89 -21.23 -8.62
CA LYS A 66 -1.67 -22.31 -9.61
C LYS A 66 -0.29 -22.98 -9.51
N ALA A 67 0.55 -22.59 -8.55
CA ALA A 67 1.91 -23.09 -8.44
C ALA A 67 2.00 -24.32 -7.53
N THR A 68 2.74 -25.34 -7.98
CA THR A 68 3.20 -26.42 -7.08
C THR A 68 4.21 -25.85 -6.07
N TRP A 69 4.38 -26.53 -4.92
CA TRP A 69 5.38 -26.14 -3.92
C TRP A 69 6.78 -25.99 -4.51
N SER A 70 7.22 -26.92 -5.33
CA SER A 70 8.54 -26.86 -5.97
C SER A 70 8.69 -25.59 -6.82
N ARG A 71 7.67 -25.24 -7.61
CA ARG A 71 7.68 -24.03 -8.44
C ARG A 71 7.68 -22.77 -7.60
N TYR A 72 6.88 -22.75 -6.54
CA TYR A 72 6.83 -21.64 -5.58
C TYR A 72 8.18 -21.45 -4.90
N ARG A 73 8.72 -22.51 -4.28
CA ARG A 73 10.02 -22.49 -3.62
C ARG A 73 11.14 -21.98 -4.53
N ASN A 74 11.22 -22.50 -5.75
CA ASN A 74 12.27 -22.12 -6.71
C ASN A 74 12.19 -20.65 -7.16
N ARG A 75 11.04 -20.00 -7.00
CA ARG A 75 10.88 -18.57 -7.24
C ARG A 75 11.49 -17.71 -6.15
N TYR A 76 11.41 -18.16 -4.90
CA TYR A 76 11.86 -17.38 -3.73
C TYR A 76 13.23 -17.79 -3.21
N VAL A 77 13.62 -19.05 -3.36
CA VAL A 77 14.93 -19.54 -2.89
C VAL A 77 15.86 -19.66 -4.08
N THR A 78 16.48 -18.55 -4.46
CA THR A 78 17.46 -18.45 -5.54
C THR A 78 18.78 -17.94 -5.01
N SER A 79 19.90 -18.27 -5.68
CA SER A 79 21.23 -17.75 -5.31
C SER A 79 21.27 -16.23 -5.25
N SER A 80 20.59 -15.55 -6.17
CA SER A 80 20.51 -14.08 -6.17
C SER A 80 19.81 -13.55 -4.91
N ARG A 81 18.64 -14.11 -4.54
CA ARG A 81 17.92 -13.68 -3.32
C ARG A 81 18.70 -14.00 -2.04
N ILE A 82 19.38 -15.15 -1.99
CA ILE A 82 20.24 -15.51 -0.85
C ILE A 82 21.38 -14.49 -0.71
N ASN A 83 22.06 -14.15 -1.81
CA ASN A 83 23.14 -13.17 -1.80
C ASN A 83 22.63 -11.77 -1.39
N ASN A 84 21.47 -11.35 -1.91
CA ASN A 84 20.84 -10.10 -1.51
C ASN A 84 20.48 -10.10 0.00
N GLY A 85 20.02 -11.24 0.54
CA GLY A 85 19.73 -11.39 1.94
C GLY A 85 20.97 -11.29 2.83
N VAL A 86 22.06 -11.95 2.44
CA VAL A 86 23.35 -11.84 3.14
C VAL A 86 23.83 -10.38 3.17
N LYS A 87 23.72 -9.70 2.03
CA LYS A 87 24.07 -8.28 1.93
C LYS A 87 23.18 -7.43 2.84
N PHE A 88 21.86 -7.60 2.75
CA PHE A 88 20.88 -6.85 3.56
C PHE A 88 21.15 -7.02 5.07
N VAL A 89 21.35 -8.25 5.54
CA VAL A 89 21.65 -8.51 6.96
C VAL A 89 22.97 -7.86 7.40
N LYS A 90 24.00 -7.87 6.54
CA LYS A 90 25.28 -7.21 6.86
C LYS A 90 25.13 -5.68 6.94
N GLU A 91 24.42 -5.08 6.01
CA GLU A 91 24.23 -3.63 5.94
C GLU A 91 23.31 -3.10 7.04
N ASN A 92 22.42 -3.93 7.58
CA ASN A 92 21.45 -3.56 8.59
C ASN A 92 21.64 -4.33 9.92
N TYR A 93 22.86 -4.86 10.17
CA TYR A 93 23.11 -5.77 11.28
C TYR A 93 22.73 -5.18 12.63
N GLU A 94 23.16 -3.98 12.92
CA GLU A 94 22.95 -3.32 14.21
C GLU A 94 21.46 -3.14 14.54
N ILE A 95 20.67 -2.63 13.59
CA ILE A 95 19.24 -2.45 13.79
C ILE A 95 18.51 -3.78 13.89
N LEU A 96 18.85 -4.75 13.05
CA LEU A 96 18.26 -6.09 13.09
C LEU A 96 18.56 -6.81 14.40
N GLU A 97 19.75 -6.64 14.96
CA GLU A 97 20.13 -7.20 16.26
C GLU A 97 19.39 -6.51 17.42
N SER A 98 19.24 -5.20 17.36
CA SER A 98 18.43 -4.45 18.34
C SER A 98 16.96 -4.88 18.32
N VAL A 99 16.37 -5.02 17.14
CA VAL A 99 14.99 -5.52 16.97
C VAL A 99 14.86 -6.96 17.51
N GLU A 100 15.83 -7.83 17.22
CA GLU A 100 15.83 -9.20 17.77
C GLU A 100 15.86 -9.20 19.29
N LYS A 101 16.68 -8.34 19.90
CA LYS A 101 16.78 -8.19 21.34
C LYS A 101 15.50 -7.64 21.97
N ASP A 102 14.89 -6.61 21.35
CA ASP A 102 13.75 -5.91 21.91
C ASP A 102 12.43 -6.68 21.75
N PHE A 103 12.28 -7.41 20.64
CA PHE A 103 11.03 -8.10 20.28
C PHE A 103 11.13 -9.64 20.35
N GLY A 104 12.31 -10.21 20.57
CA GLY A 104 12.51 -11.65 20.66
C GLY A 104 12.30 -12.40 19.32
N VAL A 105 12.29 -11.71 18.21
CA VAL A 105 12.14 -12.29 16.86
C VAL A 105 13.49 -12.30 16.16
N SER A 106 13.93 -13.50 15.73
CA SER A 106 15.23 -13.61 15.06
C SER A 106 15.34 -12.68 13.85
N LYS A 107 16.45 -11.94 13.80
CA LYS A 107 16.82 -11.07 12.68
C LYS A 107 16.77 -11.75 11.32
N PHE A 108 17.01 -13.07 11.29
CA PHE A 108 16.94 -13.84 10.04
C PHE A 108 15.51 -14.06 9.56
N TYR A 109 14.53 -14.17 10.48
CA TYR A 109 13.11 -14.20 10.10
C TYR A 109 12.66 -12.87 9.55
N VAL A 110 13.02 -11.77 10.22
CA VAL A 110 12.70 -10.40 9.76
C VAL A 110 13.27 -10.18 8.35
N ALA A 111 14.56 -10.46 8.16
CA ALA A 111 15.21 -10.33 6.85
C ALA A 111 14.57 -11.23 5.79
N SER A 112 14.20 -12.47 6.15
CA SER A 112 13.56 -13.41 5.20
C SER A 112 12.18 -12.94 4.74
N ILE A 113 11.37 -12.38 5.64
CA ILE A 113 10.07 -11.78 5.29
C ILE A 113 10.28 -10.62 4.32
N ILE A 114 11.15 -9.66 4.63
CA ILE A 114 11.47 -8.54 3.75
C ILE A 114 12.00 -9.03 2.39
N GLY A 115 12.79 -10.12 2.40
CA GLY A 115 13.28 -10.77 1.19
C GLY A 115 12.15 -11.36 0.35
N CYS A 116 11.17 -12.00 0.96
CA CYS A 116 10.01 -12.55 0.25
C CYS A 116 9.13 -11.45 -0.32
N GLU A 117 8.82 -10.44 0.48
CA GLU A 117 7.87 -9.38 0.13
C GLU A 117 8.40 -8.44 -0.96
N THR A 118 9.62 -7.95 -0.80
CA THR A 118 10.13 -6.88 -1.66
C THR A 118 11.51 -7.15 -2.26
N ASN A 119 12.05 -8.37 -2.10
CA ASN A 119 13.45 -8.66 -2.44
C ASN A 119 14.39 -7.63 -1.81
N TYR A 120 14.24 -7.43 -0.50
CA TYR A 120 15.04 -6.49 0.29
C TYR A 120 14.90 -5.04 -0.17
N GLY A 121 13.69 -4.60 -0.49
CA GLY A 121 13.38 -3.24 -0.94
C GLY A 121 13.65 -2.97 -2.42
N SER A 122 14.14 -3.95 -3.17
CA SER A 122 14.40 -3.79 -4.61
C SER A 122 13.12 -3.61 -5.43
N PHE A 123 11.98 -4.06 -4.92
CA PHE A 123 10.70 -3.99 -5.60
C PHE A 123 9.54 -3.73 -4.63
N LEU A 124 9.10 -2.49 -4.57
CA LEU A 124 7.99 -2.03 -3.70
C LEU A 124 6.62 -2.04 -4.41
N GLY A 125 6.55 -2.60 -5.61
CA GLY A 125 5.38 -2.55 -6.47
C GLY A 125 5.42 -1.44 -7.52
N THR A 126 4.42 -1.45 -8.42
CA THR A 126 4.31 -0.51 -9.55
C THR A 126 2.96 0.20 -9.61
N TYR A 127 2.17 0.07 -8.56
CA TYR A 127 0.84 0.67 -8.44
C TYR A 127 0.90 1.79 -7.40
N ASN A 128 -0.08 2.67 -7.40
CA ASN A 128 -0.34 3.55 -6.27
C ASN A 128 -1.47 2.97 -5.41
N PRO A 129 -1.42 3.09 -4.09
CA PRO A 129 -2.41 2.49 -3.21
C PRO A 129 -3.78 3.15 -3.32
N LEU A 130 -3.87 4.45 -3.65
CA LEU A 130 -5.15 5.13 -3.79
C LEU A 130 -6.02 4.47 -4.85
N ASP A 131 -5.53 4.35 -6.08
CA ASP A 131 -6.29 3.77 -7.19
C ASP A 131 -6.59 2.29 -6.96
N THR A 132 -5.63 1.57 -6.40
CA THR A 132 -5.74 0.14 -6.18
C THR A 132 -6.78 -0.19 -5.12
N ILE A 133 -6.71 0.47 -3.96
CA ILE A 133 -7.64 0.22 -2.85
C ILE A 133 -9.01 0.81 -3.17
N PHE A 134 -9.08 2.01 -3.80
CA PHE A 134 -10.31 2.59 -4.31
C PHE A 134 -11.06 1.62 -5.23
N THR A 135 -10.37 1.04 -6.22
CA THR A 135 -10.98 0.07 -7.14
C THR A 135 -11.66 -1.07 -6.39
N ARG A 136 -11.00 -1.59 -5.35
CA ARG A 136 -11.52 -2.70 -4.55
C ARG A 136 -12.63 -2.28 -3.58
N ALA A 137 -12.56 -1.06 -3.04
CA ALA A 137 -13.53 -0.55 -2.08
C ALA A 137 -14.93 -0.38 -2.66
N PHE A 138 -15.01 -0.14 -3.98
CA PHE A 138 -16.25 0.03 -4.71
C PHE A 138 -16.65 -1.16 -5.60
N GLU A 139 -15.98 -2.31 -5.45
CA GLU A 139 -16.50 -3.60 -5.94
C GLU A 139 -17.67 -4.09 -5.06
N PRO A 140 -18.60 -4.93 -5.56
CA PRO A 140 -19.71 -5.45 -4.78
C PRO A 140 -19.24 -6.21 -3.52
N LYS A 141 -19.90 -5.97 -2.37
CA LYS A 141 -19.68 -6.65 -1.06
C LYS A 141 -18.27 -6.46 -0.47
N ASN A 142 -17.68 -5.29 -0.61
CA ASN A 142 -16.29 -5.03 -0.21
C ASN A 142 -16.12 -4.10 1.00
N ASN A 143 -16.88 -4.33 2.08
CA ASN A 143 -16.75 -3.57 3.33
C ASN A 143 -15.33 -3.58 3.91
N PHE A 144 -14.57 -4.67 3.70
CA PHE A 144 -13.17 -4.75 4.13
C PHE A 144 -12.32 -3.67 3.42
N TRP A 145 -12.43 -3.55 2.10
CA TRP A 145 -11.63 -2.60 1.33
C TRP A 145 -12.07 -1.15 1.52
N GLN A 146 -13.32 -0.90 1.88
CA GLN A 146 -13.76 0.43 2.32
C GLN A 146 -13.04 0.83 3.62
N LYS A 147 -12.91 -0.09 4.58
CA LYS A 147 -12.13 0.16 5.79
C LYS A 147 -10.65 0.40 5.49
N GLU A 148 -10.06 -0.38 4.58
CA GLU A 148 -8.66 -0.16 4.15
C GLU A 148 -8.47 1.19 3.46
N LEU A 149 -9.44 1.67 2.67
CA LEU A 149 -9.41 2.99 2.05
C LEU A 149 -9.43 4.11 3.12
N ILE A 150 -10.27 3.98 4.15
CA ILE A 150 -10.27 4.90 5.28
C ILE A 150 -8.91 4.89 5.99
N GLN A 151 -8.35 3.71 6.24
CA GLN A 151 -7.05 3.57 6.88
C GLN A 151 -5.91 4.16 6.03
N LEU A 152 -6.01 4.07 4.70
CA LEU A 152 -5.07 4.75 3.80
C LEU A 152 -5.16 6.28 3.93
N PHE A 153 -6.37 6.84 4.04
CA PHE A 153 -6.55 8.28 4.20
C PHE A 153 -6.02 8.77 5.56
N ILE A 154 -6.28 8.01 6.64
CA ILE A 154 -5.72 8.28 7.97
C ILE A 154 -4.19 8.28 7.92
N LEU A 155 -3.60 7.26 7.32
CA LEU A 155 -2.15 7.13 7.14
C LEU A 155 -1.57 8.32 6.36
N SER A 156 -2.23 8.65 5.26
CA SER A 156 -1.82 9.76 4.38
C SER A 156 -1.83 11.11 5.12
N LYS A 157 -2.88 11.37 5.90
CA LYS A 157 -2.97 12.59 6.73
C LYS A 157 -1.91 12.58 7.83
N LYS A 158 -1.80 11.50 8.57
CA LYS A 158 -0.90 11.37 9.74
C LYS A 158 0.57 11.61 9.38
N TYR A 159 1.02 11.06 8.27
CA TYR A 159 2.42 11.11 7.85
C TYR A 159 2.67 12.02 6.65
N ASN A 160 1.70 12.84 6.27
CA ASN A 160 1.76 13.70 5.09
C ASN A 160 2.23 12.96 3.83
N LEU A 161 1.70 11.75 3.62
CA LEU A 161 2.01 10.91 2.47
C LEU A 161 1.00 11.15 1.36
N ASP A 162 1.47 11.34 0.14
CA ASP A 162 0.58 11.36 -1.01
C ASP A 162 0.31 9.93 -1.53
N PRO A 163 -0.92 9.38 -1.33
CA PRO A 163 -1.25 8.03 -1.72
C PRO A 163 -1.25 7.79 -3.24
N LYS A 164 -1.13 8.85 -4.05
CA LYS A 164 -0.93 8.76 -5.50
C LYS A 164 0.53 8.60 -5.89
N SER A 165 1.46 9.12 -5.09
CA SER A 165 2.89 9.17 -5.41
C SER A 165 3.68 7.99 -4.84
N ILE A 166 3.20 7.38 -3.75
CA ILE A 166 3.86 6.21 -3.15
C ILE A 166 3.58 4.93 -3.94
N LYS A 167 4.50 3.97 -3.83
CA LYS A 167 4.39 2.68 -4.51
C LYS A 167 3.69 1.64 -3.65
N SER A 168 2.91 0.79 -4.28
CA SER A 168 2.26 -0.34 -3.64
C SER A 168 2.22 -1.57 -4.54
N SER A 169 1.85 -2.72 -3.96
CA SER A 169 1.47 -3.89 -4.76
C SER A 169 0.14 -3.65 -5.49
N TRP A 170 -0.24 -4.58 -6.34
CA TRP A 170 -1.55 -4.60 -7.01
C TRP A 170 -2.73 -4.69 -6.02
N SER A 171 -2.49 -5.08 -4.78
CA SER A 171 -3.49 -5.12 -3.71
C SER A 171 -3.44 -3.92 -2.76
N GLY A 172 -2.54 -2.96 -3.00
CA GLY A 172 -2.38 -1.78 -2.16
C GLY A 172 -1.49 -1.99 -0.94
N ALA A 173 -0.71 -3.07 -0.89
CA ALA A 173 0.25 -3.31 0.17
C ALA A 173 1.46 -2.38 0.06
N LEU A 174 1.96 -1.89 1.20
CA LEU A 174 2.84 -0.75 1.35
C LEU A 174 4.21 -1.12 1.95
N GLY A 175 5.25 -0.47 1.47
CA GLY A 175 6.58 -0.48 2.08
C GLY A 175 7.34 -1.80 1.98
N LEU A 176 8.43 -1.92 2.72
CA LEU A 176 9.33 -3.07 2.73
C LEU A 176 8.63 -4.37 3.16
N GLY A 177 7.74 -4.29 4.15
CA GLY A 177 6.98 -5.42 4.70
C GLY A 177 5.64 -5.69 4.01
N GLN A 178 5.28 -4.92 2.98
CA GLN A 178 4.03 -5.09 2.21
C GLN A 178 2.78 -5.12 3.11
N PHE A 179 2.68 -4.18 4.05
CA PHE A 179 1.52 -4.03 4.92
C PHE A 179 0.34 -3.37 4.21
N ILE A 180 -0.87 -3.89 4.41
CA ILE A 180 -2.08 -3.14 4.08
C ILE A 180 -2.23 -1.93 5.03
N PRO A 181 -2.97 -0.88 4.66
CA PRO A 181 -3.05 0.36 5.45
C PRO A 181 -3.43 0.17 6.92
N SER A 182 -4.38 -0.71 7.21
CA SER A 182 -4.79 -1.01 8.60
C SER A 182 -3.65 -1.63 9.41
N SER A 183 -2.92 -2.57 8.83
CA SER A 183 -1.77 -3.20 9.48
C SER A 183 -0.63 -2.20 9.69
N TYR A 184 -0.40 -1.30 8.73
CA TYR A 184 0.57 -0.23 8.85
C TYR A 184 0.24 0.68 10.05
N ASN A 185 -1.02 1.15 10.14
CA ASN A 185 -1.46 2.01 11.24
C ASN A 185 -1.41 1.32 12.61
N TYR A 186 -1.67 0.00 12.67
CA TYR A 186 -1.78 -0.74 13.91
C TYR A 186 -0.45 -1.29 14.42
N TYR A 187 0.38 -1.83 13.53
CA TYR A 187 1.63 -2.51 13.90
C TYR A 187 2.89 -1.68 13.64
N GLY A 188 2.78 -0.60 12.87
CA GLY A 188 3.92 0.26 12.60
C GLY A 188 4.43 0.94 13.86
N VAL A 189 5.73 0.83 14.11
CA VAL A 189 6.44 1.45 15.24
C VAL A 189 7.44 2.45 14.71
N ASP A 190 7.43 3.65 15.28
CA ASP A 190 8.50 4.64 15.13
C ASP A 190 9.69 4.17 16.00
N TYR A 191 10.55 3.35 15.40
CA TYR A 191 11.61 2.69 16.14
C TYR A 191 12.82 3.58 16.42
N ASP A 192 13.14 4.49 15.49
CA ASP A 192 14.22 5.47 15.62
C ASP A 192 13.79 6.76 16.31
N ARG A 193 12.49 6.91 16.62
CA ARG A 193 11.88 8.02 17.36
C ARG A 193 12.02 9.37 16.65
N ASP A 194 12.01 9.37 15.32
CA ASP A 194 12.05 10.59 14.52
C ASP A 194 10.66 11.26 14.34
N GLY A 195 9.60 10.64 14.88
CA GLY A 195 8.20 11.08 14.79
C GLY A 195 7.44 10.47 13.62
N MET A 196 8.06 9.58 12.86
CA MET A 196 7.45 8.92 11.72
C MET A 196 7.56 7.40 11.80
N VAL A 197 6.53 6.72 11.35
CA VAL A 197 6.64 5.30 11.01
C VAL A 197 6.92 5.21 9.52
N ASP A 198 8.16 5.04 9.11
CA ASP A 198 8.56 5.01 7.71
C ASP A 198 8.91 3.59 7.25
N MET A 199 7.99 2.95 6.53
CA MET A 199 8.20 1.61 5.96
C MET A 199 8.86 1.62 4.57
N TYR A 200 9.16 2.79 4.04
CA TYR A 200 9.78 2.93 2.71
C TYR A 200 11.29 3.22 2.77
N LYS A 201 11.74 3.93 3.79
CA LYS A 201 13.10 4.47 3.90
C LYS A 201 13.80 4.11 5.20
N SER A 202 13.07 3.65 6.20
CA SER A 202 13.65 3.26 7.48
C SER A 202 14.76 2.22 7.26
N ARG A 203 15.98 2.60 7.60
CA ARG A 203 17.18 1.79 7.53
C ARG A 203 17.67 1.48 8.92
#